data_029bc4a6a6b58fe47ce136f98df75a8e
#
_entry.id   029bc4a6a6b58fe47ce136f98df75a8e
#
_cell.length_a   1.000
_cell.length_b   1.000
_cell.length_c   1.000
_cell.angle_alpha   90.00
_cell.angle_beta   90.00
_cell.angle_gamma   90.00
#
_symmetry.space_group_name_H-M   'P 1'
#
loop_
_entity.id
_entity.type
_entity.pdbx_description
1 polymer ?
#
loop_
_entity_poly.entity_id
_entity_poly.type
_entity_poly.pdbx_seq_one_letter_code
_entity_poly.pdbx_strand_id
1 'polypeptide(L)'
;MKSCFIVDVGLIGYAEAWELQKRLVTARKNGAIEDVLLLCEHPHVITLGRNGKREHLLASEQVLRQKGVEFHSSDRGGDITYHGPGQVVGYPILNLAAIRKDVVWYVRMLEETMIRATAEFGISAERVTGKTGIWVRDTNDSNAASLIEEKLGAIGVHLSRWVTSHGFAYNVSTDLRYFDLIVPCGITGRKATSLEKILGRAVTRKEVVQPTVRNFGEVFGLKMRETSRDDLLAQLQAQELSSEAVLAHRQAVEITS
;
A
#
# COMPACT_ATOMS: atom_id res chain seq x y z
N MET A 1 -17.47 -17.41 0.72
CA MET A 1 -16.35 -16.47 0.56
C MET A 1 -16.45 -15.43 1.67
N LYS A 2 -15.33 -15.04 2.29
CA LYS A 2 -15.29 -13.95 3.25
C LYS A 2 -15.47 -12.62 2.52
N SER A 3 -16.10 -11.64 3.19
CA SER A 3 -16.25 -10.30 2.64
C SER A 3 -15.02 -9.45 2.95
N CYS A 4 -14.73 -8.51 2.03
CA CYS A 4 -13.76 -7.45 2.22
C CYS A 4 -14.37 -6.14 1.72
N PHE A 5 -14.42 -5.13 2.56
CA PHE A 5 -14.88 -3.80 2.17
C PHE A 5 -13.81 -3.08 1.34
N ILE A 6 -14.25 -2.38 0.32
CA ILE A 6 -13.42 -1.48 -0.47
C ILE A 6 -13.80 -0.07 -0.06
N VAL A 7 -12.82 0.71 0.36
CA VAL A 7 -13.01 2.12 0.70
C VAL A 7 -11.97 2.94 -0.06
N ASP A 8 -12.42 3.76 -0.98
CA ASP A 8 -11.57 4.72 -1.66
C ASP A 8 -11.68 6.08 -0.96
N VAL A 9 -10.60 6.50 -0.33
CA VAL A 9 -10.53 7.79 0.40
C VAL A 9 -9.94 8.92 -0.44
N GLY A 10 -9.61 8.65 -1.70
CA GLY A 10 -9.04 9.66 -2.61
C GLY A 10 -7.66 10.15 -2.17
N LEU A 11 -7.43 11.46 -2.35
CA LEU A 11 -6.18 12.10 -1.93
C LEU A 11 -6.21 12.35 -0.42
N ILE A 12 -5.24 11.78 0.31
CA ILE A 12 -5.14 11.87 1.77
C ILE A 12 -3.67 12.00 2.20
N GLY A 13 -3.39 12.80 3.23
CA GLY A 13 -2.05 12.90 3.83
C GLY A 13 -1.57 11.55 4.38
N TYR A 14 -0.25 11.30 4.28
CA TYR A 14 0.30 10.00 4.72
C TYR A 14 0.07 9.73 6.21
N ALA A 15 0.29 10.74 7.07
CA ALA A 15 0.08 10.60 8.51
C ALA A 15 -1.39 10.29 8.86
N GLU A 16 -2.33 10.96 8.19
CA GLU A 16 -3.77 10.74 8.38
C GLU A 16 -4.17 9.32 7.94
N ALA A 17 -3.70 8.88 6.77
CA ALA A 17 -3.96 7.53 6.29
C ALA A 17 -3.35 6.46 7.20
N TRP A 18 -2.17 6.71 7.76
CA TRP A 18 -1.52 5.78 8.69
C TRP A 18 -2.28 5.69 10.01
N GLU A 19 -2.78 6.82 10.52
CA GLU A 19 -3.63 6.80 11.72
C GLU A 19 -4.95 6.06 11.49
N LEU A 20 -5.59 6.28 10.34
CA LEU A 20 -6.77 5.52 9.95
C LEU A 20 -6.48 4.00 9.90
N GLN A 21 -5.34 3.59 9.34
CA GLN A 21 -4.95 2.18 9.33
C GLN A 21 -4.80 1.60 10.73
N LYS A 22 -4.20 2.34 11.70
CA LYS A 22 -4.06 1.87 13.09
C LYS A 22 -5.41 1.63 13.75
N ARG A 23 -6.37 2.53 13.53
CA ARG A 23 -7.76 2.37 14.01
C ARG A 23 -8.42 1.15 13.41
N LEU A 24 -8.31 0.96 12.07
CA LEU A 24 -8.83 -0.21 11.35
C LEU A 24 -8.20 -1.52 11.85
N VAL A 25 -6.89 -1.55 12.02
CA VAL A 25 -6.17 -2.72 12.56
C VAL A 25 -6.67 -3.07 13.96
N THR A 26 -6.89 -2.08 14.81
CA THR A 26 -7.41 -2.30 16.16
C THR A 26 -8.83 -2.86 16.13
N ALA A 27 -9.72 -2.25 15.35
CA ALA A 27 -11.10 -2.72 15.19
C ALA A 27 -11.15 -4.13 14.57
N ARG A 28 -10.29 -4.41 13.58
CA ARG A 28 -10.21 -5.74 12.95
C ARG A 28 -9.70 -6.83 13.88
N LYS A 29 -8.72 -6.52 14.74
CA LYS A 29 -8.23 -7.44 15.78
C LYS A 29 -9.31 -7.81 16.79
N ASN A 30 -10.17 -6.87 17.12
CA ASN A 30 -11.27 -7.06 18.05
C ASN A 30 -12.49 -7.71 17.39
N GLY A 31 -12.45 -8.00 16.08
CA GLY A 31 -13.57 -8.58 15.34
C GLY A 31 -14.73 -7.62 15.09
N ALA A 32 -14.52 -6.33 15.31
CA ALA A 32 -15.54 -5.30 15.20
C ALA A 32 -15.87 -4.88 13.77
N ILE A 33 -14.92 -5.10 12.85
CA ILE A 33 -15.09 -4.86 11.42
C ILE A 33 -14.64 -6.07 10.62
N GLU A 34 -15.12 -6.18 9.40
CA GLU A 34 -14.63 -7.13 8.40
C GLU A 34 -13.26 -6.70 7.84
N ASP A 35 -12.70 -7.50 6.93
CA ASP A 35 -11.49 -7.13 6.19
C ASP A 35 -11.77 -5.89 5.33
N VAL A 36 -10.76 -5.02 5.17
CA VAL A 36 -10.87 -3.76 4.42
C VAL A 36 -9.70 -3.64 3.45
N LEU A 37 -9.98 -3.27 2.21
CA LEU A 37 -9.01 -2.73 1.26
C LEU A 37 -9.21 -1.22 1.20
N LEU A 38 -8.33 -0.47 1.84
CA LEU A 38 -8.30 0.99 1.78
C LEU A 38 -7.48 1.41 0.56
N LEU A 39 -8.09 2.17 -0.35
CA LEU A 39 -7.44 2.73 -1.53
C LEU A 39 -7.28 4.23 -1.37
N CYS A 40 -6.13 4.76 -1.77
CA CYS A 40 -5.86 6.19 -1.70
C CYS A 40 -4.82 6.63 -2.72
N GLU A 41 -4.60 7.92 -2.71
CA GLU A 41 -3.47 8.64 -3.29
C GLU A 41 -2.85 9.51 -2.20
N HIS A 42 -1.56 9.79 -2.26
CA HIS A 42 -0.91 10.70 -1.32
C HIS A 42 -0.41 11.97 -2.02
N PRO A 43 -0.34 13.12 -1.33
CA PRO A 43 0.58 14.19 -1.69
C PRO A 43 2.01 13.65 -1.72
N HIS A 44 2.93 14.44 -2.25
CA HIS A 44 4.34 14.04 -2.32
C HIS A 44 4.90 13.71 -0.94
N VAL A 45 5.30 12.46 -0.74
CA VAL A 45 5.84 11.96 0.52
C VAL A 45 6.90 10.88 0.30
N ILE A 46 7.98 10.97 1.03
CA ILE A 46 9.00 9.91 1.12
C ILE A 46 8.83 9.21 2.47
N THR A 47 8.77 7.88 2.45
CA THR A 47 8.65 7.07 3.67
C THR A 47 9.86 6.17 3.83
N LEU A 48 10.40 6.13 5.05
CA LEU A 48 11.50 5.24 5.46
C LEU A 48 10.93 4.06 6.22
N GLY A 49 11.05 2.85 5.68
CA GLY A 49 10.62 1.62 6.33
C GLY A 49 11.62 1.13 7.39
N ARG A 50 11.27 0.05 8.10
CA ARG A 50 12.08 -0.50 9.22
C ARG A 50 13.50 -0.89 8.85
N ASN A 51 13.70 -1.33 7.61
CA ASN A 51 15.02 -1.78 7.13
C ASN A 51 15.75 -0.66 6.37
N GLY A 52 15.15 0.54 6.34
CA GLY A 52 15.67 1.68 5.62
C GLY A 52 16.79 2.38 6.36
N LYS A 53 17.73 2.89 5.58
CA LYS A 53 18.81 3.71 6.10
C LYS A 53 18.60 5.17 5.67
N ARG A 54 18.84 6.11 6.60
CA ARG A 54 18.70 7.54 6.31
C ARG A 54 19.60 8.01 5.17
N GLU A 55 20.74 7.36 4.96
CA GLU A 55 21.67 7.61 3.87
C GLU A 55 21.08 7.34 2.48
N HIS A 56 19.98 6.58 2.38
CA HIS A 56 19.24 6.37 1.15
C HIS A 56 18.33 7.55 0.76
N LEU A 57 18.19 8.54 1.64
CA LEU A 57 17.59 9.84 1.31
C LEU A 57 18.68 10.75 0.75
N LEU A 58 18.67 10.98 -0.56
CA LEU A 58 19.67 11.81 -1.25
C LEU A 58 19.36 13.31 -1.12
N ALA A 59 18.07 13.66 -1.00
CA ALA A 59 17.62 15.04 -0.91
C ALA A 59 17.85 15.61 0.49
N SER A 60 18.35 16.85 0.56
CA SER A 60 18.38 17.61 1.80
C SER A 60 16.97 18.04 2.22
N GLU A 61 16.81 18.36 3.51
CA GLU A 61 15.52 18.89 4.02
C GLU A 61 15.09 20.17 3.30
N GLN A 62 16.03 20.99 2.88
CA GLN A 62 15.72 22.18 2.09
C GLN A 62 15.13 21.84 0.74
N VAL A 63 15.68 20.86 0.04
CA VAL A 63 15.16 20.36 -1.26
C VAL A 63 13.77 19.75 -1.08
N LEU A 64 13.55 18.96 -0.03
CA LEU A 64 12.24 18.39 0.25
C LEU A 64 11.19 19.50 0.47
N ARG A 65 11.51 20.51 1.30
CA ARG A 65 10.60 21.65 1.53
C ARG A 65 10.29 22.41 0.24
N GLN A 66 11.30 22.69 -0.59
CA GLN A 66 11.11 23.40 -1.87
C GLN A 66 10.23 22.62 -2.85
N LYS A 67 10.28 21.30 -2.81
CA LYS A 67 9.47 20.40 -3.66
C LYS A 67 8.12 20.02 -3.04
N GLY A 68 7.81 20.49 -1.82
CA GLY A 68 6.57 20.12 -1.11
C GLY A 68 6.52 18.64 -0.76
N VAL A 69 7.66 18.00 -0.49
CA VAL A 69 7.75 16.57 -0.15
C VAL A 69 7.85 16.40 1.35
N GLU A 70 6.89 15.67 1.94
CA GLU A 70 6.97 15.25 3.33
C GLU A 70 7.94 14.08 3.51
N PHE A 71 8.47 13.91 4.72
CA PHE A 71 9.29 12.75 5.09
C PHE A 71 8.77 12.12 6.38
N HIS A 72 8.49 10.80 6.35
CA HIS A 72 8.03 10.04 7.50
C HIS A 72 8.82 8.76 7.70
N SER A 73 9.21 8.49 8.96
CA SER A 73 9.63 7.15 9.37
C SER A 73 8.39 6.30 9.65
N SER A 74 8.39 5.06 9.16
CA SER A 74 7.23 4.17 9.15
C SER A 74 7.60 2.78 9.67
N ASP A 75 6.62 2.06 10.21
CA ASP A 75 6.79 0.68 10.69
C ASP A 75 6.55 -0.38 9.60
N ARG A 76 6.33 0.02 8.34
CA ARG A 76 6.26 -0.92 7.21
C ARG A 76 7.58 -1.64 6.98
N GLY A 77 7.53 -2.82 6.43
CA GLY A 77 8.71 -3.51 5.93
C GLY A 77 9.33 -2.79 4.72
N GLY A 78 10.56 -3.18 4.39
CA GLY A 78 11.32 -2.59 3.30
C GLY A 78 12.11 -1.35 3.71
N ASP A 79 12.70 -0.71 2.69
CA ASP A 79 13.58 0.45 2.78
C ASP A 79 12.83 1.76 2.48
N ILE A 80 13.51 2.74 1.93
CA ILE A 80 12.93 4.02 1.52
C ILE A 80 12.09 3.89 0.25
N THR A 81 11.00 4.63 0.17
CA THR A 81 10.21 4.76 -1.06
C THR A 81 9.55 6.13 -1.15
N TYR A 82 9.01 6.43 -2.31
CA TYR A 82 8.26 7.65 -2.58
C TYR A 82 6.80 7.30 -2.90
N HIS A 83 5.89 8.16 -2.43
CA HIS A 83 4.49 8.19 -2.84
C HIS A 83 4.12 9.61 -3.32
N GLY A 84 3.21 9.69 -4.28
CA GLY A 84 2.76 10.96 -4.80
C GLY A 84 1.55 10.83 -5.74
N PRO A 85 1.06 11.96 -6.25
CA PRO A 85 -0.03 11.99 -7.23
C PRO A 85 0.24 11.07 -8.43
N GLY A 86 -0.81 10.43 -8.93
CA GLY A 86 -0.72 9.46 -10.01
C GLY A 86 -0.27 8.06 -9.57
N GLN A 87 -0.18 7.79 -8.25
CA GLN A 87 0.13 6.48 -7.71
C GLN A 87 -1.10 5.89 -7.00
N VAL A 88 -1.56 4.71 -7.40
CA VAL A 88 -2.60 3.98 -6.67
C VAL A 88 -1.96 3.28 -5.47
N VAL A 89 -2.35 3.69 -4.27
CA VAL A 89 -1.90 3.07 -3.03
C VAL A 89 -3.02 2.23 -2.45
N GLY A 90 -2.70 0.98 -2.10
CA GLY A 90 -3.63 0.05 -1.47
C GLY A 90 -3.10 -0.42 -0.12
N TYR A 91 -3.94 -0.28 0.91
CA TYR A 91 -3.67 -0.73 2.26
C TYR A 91 -4.67 -1.82 2.67
N PRO A 92 -4.36 -3.11 2.44
CA PRO A 92 -5.23 -4.19 2.90
C PRO A 92 -5.10 -4.38 4.40
N ILE A 93 -6.23 -4.28 5.11
CA ILE A 93 -6.36 -4.59 6.54
C ILE A 93 -7.07 -5.94 6.65
N LEU A 94 -6.30 -7.02 6.55
CA LEU A 94 -6.79 -8.39 6.50
C LEU A 94 -6.42 -9.15 7.78
N ASN A 95 -7.33 -9.98 8.26
CA ASN A 95 -6.99 -10.96 9.29
C ASN A 95 -6.44 -12.24 8.66
N LEU A 96 -5.13 -12.33 8.51
CA LEU A 96 -4.47 -13.50 7.95
C LEU A 96 -4.61 -14.76 8.81
N ALA A 97 -4.89 -14.63 10.11
CA ALA A 97 -5.18 -15.82 10.94
C ALA A 97 -6.44 -16.56 10.46
N ALA A 98 -7.35 -15.86 9.82
CA ALA A 98 -8.56 -16.42 9.26
C ALA A 98 -8.46 -16.79 7.78
N ILE A 99 -7.35 -16.44 7.11
CA ILE A 99 -7.10 -16.76 5.70
C ILE A 99 -5.93 -17.77 5.62
N ARG A 100 -4.72 -17.28 5.83
CA ARG A 100 -3.49 -18.07 5.88
C ARG A 100 -2.41 -17.33 6.65
N LYS A 101 -1.87 -17.93 7.72
CA LYS A 101 -0.77 -17.39 8.54
C LYS A 101 0.58 -17.54 7.84
N ASP A 102 0.80 -16.79 6.76
CA ASP A 102 2.00 -16.84 5.95
C ASP A 102 2.25 -15.48 5.31
N VAL A 103 3.32 -14.79 5.76
CA VAL A 103 3.67 -13.44 5.28
C VAL A 103 4.22 -13.48 3.86
N VAL A 104 4.99 -14.50 3.54
CA VAL A 104 5.57 -14.64 2.19
C VAL A 104 4.46 -14.88 1.18
N TRP A 105 3.52 -15.78 1.50
CA TRP A 105 2.33 -15.98 0.69
C TRP A 105 1.54 -14.68 0.51
N TYR A 106 1.32 -13.92 1.59
CA TYR A 106 0.58 -12.65 1.52
C TYR A 106 1.23 -11.65 0.56
N VAL A 107 2.54 -11.45 0.66
CA VAL A 107 3.27 -10.57 -0.27
C VAL A 107 3.16 -11.08 -1.70
N ARG A 108 3.27 -12.40 -1.94
CA ARG A 108 3.09 -13.01 -3.27
C ARG A 108 1.69 -12.80 -3.83
N MET A 109 0.66 -12.79 -2.99
CA MET A 109 -0.72 -12.48 -3.42
C MET A 109 -0.89 -11.01 -3.80
N LEU A 110 -0.23 -10.08 -3.10
CA LEU A 110 -0.22 -8.67 -3.51
C LEU A 110 0.49 -8.47 -4.85
N GLU A 111 1.63 -9.14 -5.05
CA GLU A 111 2.31 -9.13 -6.36
C GLU A 111 1.41 -9.70 -7.45
N GLU A 112 0.76 -10.85 -7.20
CA GLU A 112 -0.16 -11.48 -8.16
C GLU A 112 -1.31 -10.57 -8.54
N THR A 113 -1.89 -9.88 -7.55
CA THR A 113 -2.96 -8.89 -7.78
C THR A 113 -2.52 -7.81 -8.78
N MET A 114 -1.36 -7.22 -8.56
CA MET A 114 -0.84 -6.17 -9.44
C MET A 114 -0.40 -6.73 -10.80
N ILE A 115 0.18 -7.93 -10.86
CA ILE A 115 0.58 -8.59 -12.12
C ILE A 115 -0.66 -8.82 -13.00
N ARG A 116 -1.73 -9.39 -12.43
CA ARG A 116 -2.97 -9.62 -13.18
C ARG A 116 -3.63 -8.32 -13.62
N ALA A 117 -3.67 -7.32 -12.75
CA ALA A 117 -4.19 -6.00 -13.12
C ALA A 117 -3.36 -5.35 -14.23
N THR A 118 -2.03 -5.51 -14.23
CA THR A 118 -1.12 -5.02 -15.28
C THR A 118 -1.35 -5.74 -16.61
N ALA A 119 -1.62 -7.05 -16.58
CA ALA A 119 -1.87 -7.85 -17.77
C ALA A 119 -3.12 -7.39 -18.55
N GLU A 120 -4.10 -6.79 -17.88
CA GLU A 120 -5.29 -6.22 -18.53
C GLU A 120 -4.97 -5.01 -19.41
N PHE A 121 -3.81 -4.38 -19.20
CA PHE A 121 -3.27 -3.33 -20.07
C PHE A 121 -2.37 -3.87 -21.20
N GLY A 122 -2.28 -5.20 -21.34
CA GLY A 122 -1.40 -5.84 -22.31
C GLY A 122 0.09 -5.83 -21.93
N ILE A 123 0.40 -5.51 -20.67
CA ILE A 123 1.78 -5.43 -20.16
C ILE A 123 2.11 -6.69 -19.36
N SER A 124 3.25 -7.32 -19.67
CA SER A 124 3.79 -8.43 -18.88
C SER A 124 4.63 -7.91 -17.73
N ALA A 125 4.09 -7.95 -16.53
CA ALA A 125 4.83 -7.68 -15.30
C ALA A 125 5.22 -8.99 -14.62
N GLU A 126 6.37 -9.01 -13.94
CA GLU A 126 6.91 -10.22 -13.34
C GLU A 126 7.47 -9.99 -11.93
N ARG A 127 7.69 -11.08 -11.21
CA ARG A 127 8.44 -11.12 -9.96
C ARG A 127 9.92 -11.28 -10.27
N VAL A 128 10.76 -10.54 -9.56
CA VAL A 128 12.21 -10.72 -9.63
C VAL A 128 12.72 -11.39 -8.37
N THR A 129 13.49 -12.45 -8.50
CA THR A 129 14.02 -13.22 -7.36
C THR A 129 14.79 -12.31 -6.40
N GLY A 130 14.47 -12.40 -5.11
CA GLY A 130 15.09 -11.59 -4.07
C GLY A 130 14.62 -10.13 -4.00
N LYS A 131 13.62 -9.74 -4.81
CA LYS A 131 13.13 -8.36 -4.89
C LYS A 131 11.61 -8.34 -4.76
N THR A 132 11.11 -7.71 -3.71
CA THR A 132 9.68 -7.54 -3.49
C THR A 132 9.11 -6.45 -4.41
N GLY A 133 7.89 -6.69 -4.93
CA GLY A 133 7.18 -5.81 -5.85
C GLY A 133 7.04 -6.41 -7.24
N ILE A 134 6.49 -5.65 -8.17
CA ILE A 134 6.33 -6.06 -9.57
C ILE A 134 7.23 -5.25 -10.48
N TRP A 135 7.73 -5.92 -11.49
CA TRP A 135 8.76 -5.40 -12.38
C TRP A 135 8.37 -5.63 -13.82
N VAL A 136 8.80 -4.74 -14.70
CA VAL A 136 8.68 -4.89 -16.14
C VAL A 136 10.07 -4.82 -16.77
N ARG A 137 10.24 -5.51 -17.89
CA ARG A 137 11.47 -5.42 -18.67
C ARG A 137 11.38 -4.22 -19.59
N ASP A 138 12.46 -3.45 -19.68
CA ASP A 138 12.57 -2.42 -20.70
C ASP A 138 12.73 -3.11 -22.07
N THR A 139 11.66 -3.10 -22.86
CA THR A 139 11.63 -3.70 -24.19
C THR A 139 12.27 -2.79 -25.25
N ASN A 140 12.62 -1.55 -24.90
CA ASN A 140 13.26 -0.59 -25.82
C ASN A 140 14.78 -0.73 -25.86
N ASP A 141 15.37 -1.49 -24.94
CA ASP A 141 16.81 -1.81 -24.99
C ASP A 141 17.04 -2.97 -25.96
N SER A 142 17.50 -2.65 -27.17
CA SER A 142 17.84 -3.62 -28.21
C SER A 142 19.02 -4.53 -27.83
N ASN A 143 19.66 -4.30 -26.71
CA ASN A 143 20.75 -5.12 -26.19
C ASN A 143 20.21 -6.21 -25.27
N ALA A 144 19.89 -7.38 -25.84
CA ALA A 144 19.32 -8.55 -25.13
C ALA A 144 20.16 -9.04 -23.93
N ALA A 145 21.37 -8.54 -23.74
CA ALA A 145 22.25 -8.84 -22.63
C ALA A 145 22.02 -7.94 -21.39
N SER A 146 21.35 -6.80 -21.54
CA SER A 146 21.04 -5.83 -20.48
C SER A 146 19.55 -5.90 -20.15
N LEU A 147 19.13 -6.88 -19.36
CA LEU A 147 17.77 -6.95 -18.82
C LEU A 147 17.59 -5.86 -17.75
N ILE A 148 17.35 -4.62 -18.20
CA ILE A 148 17.00 -3.53 -17.27
C ILE A 148 15.56 -3.77 -16.81
N GLU A 149 15.45 -4.17 -15.55
CA GLU A 149 14.15 -4.33 -14.87
C GLU A 149 13.78 -2.99 -14.25
N GLU A 150 12.63 -2.44 -14.64
CA GLU A 150 12.05 -1.24 -14.02
C GLU A 150 10.94 -1.63 -13.07
N LYS A 151 10.93 -1.02 -11.88
CA LYS A 151 9.91 -1.30 -10.86
C LYS A 151 8.62 -0.55 -11.18
N LEU A 152 7.54 -1.29 -11.42
CA LEU A 152 6.21 -0.74 -11.66
C LEU A 152 5.39 -0.63 -10.38
N GLY A 153 5.53 -1.58 -9.46
CA GLY A 153 4.83 -1.56 -8.18
C GLY A 153 5.72 -1.97 -7.02
N ALA A 154 5.58 -1.26 -5.91
CA ALA A 154 6.29 -1.49 -4.66
C ALA A 154 5.37 -2.10 -3.60
N ILE A 155 5.92 -2.90 -2.69
CA ILE A 155 5.20 -3.50 -1.57
C ILE A 155 6.01 -3.31 -0.29
N GLY A 156 5.35 -2.84 0.76
CA GLY A 156 5.89 -2.78 2.10
C GLY A 156 4.76 -2.98 3.10
N VAL A 157 4.78 -4.07 3.86
CA VAL A 157 3.70 -4.47 4.75
C VAL A 157 4.15 -4.51 6.21
N HIS A 158 3.20 -4.39 7.12
CA HIS A 158 3.38 -4.67 8.54
C HIS A 158 2.27 -5.60 9.02
N LEU A 159 2.59 -6.45 9.99
CA LEU A 159 1.64 -7.37 10.61
C LEU A 159 1.68 -7.22 12.12
N SER A 160 0.50 -7.16 12.72
CA SER A 160 0.33 -7.16 14.17
C SER A 160 -0.76 -8.16 14.56
N ARG A 161 -0.40 -9.24 15.26
CA ARG A 161 -1.30 -10.37 15.59
C ARG A 161 -2.02 -10.93 14.35
N TRP A 162 -1.31 -11.08 13.24
CA TRP A 162 -1.82 -11.56 11.96
C TRP A 162 -2.84 -10.64 11.28
N VAL A 163 -3.03 -9.42 11.75
CA VAL A 163 -3.74 -8.37 11.00
C VAL A 163 -2.73 -7.50 10.28
N THR A 164 -2.97 -7.28 8.98
CA THR A 164 -2.07 -6.56 8.08
C THR A 164 -2.31 -5.05 8.15
N SER A 165 -1.27 -4.28 7.84
CA SER A 165 -1.31 -2.84 7.54
C SER A 165 -0.25 -2.49 6.51
N HIS A 166 -0.29 -1.25 6.00
CA HIS A 166 0.42 -0.86 4.78
C HIS A 166 0.06 -1.80 3.62
N GLY A 167 0.83 -1.87 2.58
CA GLY A 167 0.45 -2.70 1.45
C GLY A 167 1.29 -2.43 0.22
N PHE A 168 0.67 -1.91 -0.83
CA PHE A 168 1.30 -1.72 -2.13
C PHE A 168 1.12 -0.30 -2.67
N ALA A 169 2.03 0.08 -3.54
CA ALA A 169 1.99 1.31 -4.31
C ALA A 169 2.24 0.99 -5.78
N TYR A 170 1.30 1.36 -6.65
CA TYR A 170 1.29 1.04 -8.06
C TYR A 170 1.42 2.34 -8.87
N ASN A 171 2.52 2.49 -9.61
CA ASN A 171 2.78 3.67 -10.40
C ASN A 171 1.91 3.70 -11.65
N VAL A 172 0.96 4.62 -11.72
CA VAL A 172 0.03 4.79 -12.86
C VAL A 172 0.51 5.93 -13.77
N SER A 173 0.39 7.17 -13.31
CA SER A 173 0.86 8.40 -13.97
C SER A 173 1.82 9.20 -13.08
N THR A 174 2.47 8.48 -12.17
CA THR A 174 3.37 9.01 -11.15
C THR A 174 4.54 9.77 -11.77
N ASP A 175 4.83 10.97 -11.26
CA ASP A 175 6.05 11.69 -11.63
C ASP A 175 7.29 10.96 -11.09
N LEU A 176 7.95 10.23 -11.98
CA LEU A 176 9.08 9.36 -11.64
C LEU A 176 10.34 10.12 -11.21
N ARG A 177 10.44 11.45 -11.49
CA ARG A 177 11.58 12.30 -11.09
C ARG A 177 11.74 12.40 -9.58
N TYR A 178 10.67 12.18 -8.83
CA TYR A 178 10.76 12.17 -7.38
C TYR A 178 11.49 10.96 -6.79
N PHE A 179 11.59 9.86 -7.56
CA PHE A 179 12.42 8.72 -7.15
C PHE A 179 13.92 9.04 -7.19
N ASP A 180 14.34 10.10 -7.91
CA ASP A 180 15.74 10.59 -7.93
C ASP A 180 16.16 11.22 -6.58
N LEU A 181 15.20 11.51 -5.69
CA LEU A 181 15.46 12.02 -4.34
C LEU A 181 15.91 10.93 -3.36
N ILE A 182 15.87 9.67 -3.76
CA ILE A 182 16.15 8.51 -2.92
C ILE A 182 17.00 7.47 -3.66
N VAL A 183 17.66 6.58 -2.91
CA VAL A 183 18.23 5.32 -3.45
C VAL A 183 17.29 4.18 -3.08
N PRO A 184 16.37 3.76 -3.97
CA PRO A 184 15.40 2.73 -3.63
C PRO A 184 16.10 1.39 -3.33
N CYS A 185 15.87 0.83 -2.14
CA CYS A 185 16.44 -0.47 -1.71
C CYS A 185 17.97 -0.52 -1.70
N GLY A 186 18.68 0.62 -1.63
CA GLY A 186 20.15 0.65 -1.64
C GLY A 186 20.79 0.10 -2.91
N ILE A 187 20.05 -0.09 -3.98
CA ILE A 187 20.56 -0.65 -5.24
C ILE A 187 20.65 0.46 -6.27
N THR A 188 21.88 0.88 -6.52
CA THR A 188 22.20 1.85 -7.60
C THR A 188 21.87 1.26 -8.97
N GLY A 189 21.33 2.10 -9.87
CA GLY A 189 21.10 1.75 -11.28
C GLY A 189 19.72 1.18 -11.61
N ARG A 190 18.77 1.13 -10.66
CA ARG A 190 17.40 0.69 -10.93
C ARG A 190 16.44 1.86 -10.97
N LYS A 191 15.57 1.83 -11.99
CA LYS A 191 14.59 2.87 -12.24
C LYS A 191 13.20 2.41 -11.84
N ALA A 192 12.39 3.36 -11.41
CA ALA A 192 10.95 3.19 -11.35
C ALA A 192 10.36 3.44 -12.74
N THR A 193 9.24 2.80 -13.02
CA THR A 193 8.43 3.07 -14.20
C THR A 193 6.96 3.26 -13.81
N SER A 194 6.10 3.60 -14.78
CA SER A 194 4.66 3.77 -14.61
C SER A 194 3.91 3.21 -15.81
N LEU A 195 2.63 2.92 -15.63
CA LEU A 195 1.77 2.46 -16.73
C LEU A 195 1.74 3.47 -17.88
N GLU A 196 1.61 4.76 -17.55
CA GLU A 196 1.59 5.83 -18.54
C GLU A 196 2.88 5.86 -19.39
N LYS A 197 4.06 5.72 -18.74
CA LYS A 197 5.34 5.65 -19.42
C LYS A 197 5.42 4.44 -20.36
N ILE A 198 4.98 3.26 -19.91
CA ILE A 198 5.06 2.03 -20.72
C ILE A 198 4.09 2.08 -21.90
N LEU A 199 2.86 2.57 -21.68
CA LEU A 199 1.82 2.60 -22.71
C LEU A 199 1.95 3.77 -23.67
N GLY A 200 2.74 4.80 -23.33
CA GLY A 200 2.87 6.03 -24.13
C GLY A 200 1.57 6.84 -24.25
N ARG A 201 0.62 6.64 -23.33
CA ARG A 201 -0.65 7.37 -23.25
C ARG A 201 -1.05 7.65 -21.81
N ALA A 202 -1.89 8.66 -21.63
CA ALA A 202 -2.48 8.93 -20.32
C ALA A 202 -3.29 7.72 -19.79
N VAL A 203 -3.13 7.43 -18.52
CA VAL A 203 -3.84 6.36 -17.81
C VAL A 203 -4.46 6.97 -16.54
N THR A 204 -5.77 6.85 -16.43
CA THR A 204 -6.49 7.38 -15.28
C THR A 204 -6.44 6.41 -14.09
N ARG A 205 -6.50 6.97 -12.87
CA ARG A 205 -6.61 6.17 -11.65
C ARG A 205 -7.78 5.17 -11.71
N LYS A 206 -8.92 5.58 -12.24
CA LYS A 206 -10.13 4.74 -12.37
C LYS A 206 -9.90 3.51 -13.25
N GLU A 207 -9.16 3.65 -14.36
CA GLU A 207 -8.82 2.51 -15.24
C GLU A 207 -8.02 1.45 -14.49
N VAL A 208 -7.24 1.82 -13.46
CA VAL A 208 -6.36 0.91 -12.72
C VAL A 208 -7.02 0.37 -11.46
N VAL A 209 -7.82 1.16 -10.75
CA VAL A 209 -8.46 0.75 -9.50
C VAL A 209 -9.41 -0.43 -9.73
N GLN A 210 -10.25 -0.39 -10.76
CA GLN A 210 -11.23 -1.45 -11.01
C GLN A 210 -10.59 -2.83 -11.25
N PRO A 211 -9.63 -3.00 -12.17
CA PRO A 211 -8.93 -4.28 -12.33
C PRO A 211 -8.14 -4.68 -11.09
N THR A 212 -7.54 -3.72 -10.36
CA THR A 212 -6.82 -4.03 -9.12
C THR A 212 -7.76 -4.61 -8.06
N VAL A 213 -8.91 -4.01 -7.83
CA VAL A 213 -9.91 -4.50 -6.86
C VAL A 213 -10.46 -5.87 -7.25
N ARG A 214 -10.82 -6.06 -8.52
CA ARG A 214 -11.33 -7.35 -9.01
C ARG A 214 -10.29 -8.46 -8.82
N ASN A 215 -9.07 -8.24 -9.28
CA ASN A 215 -7.99 -9.21 -9.16
C ASN A 215 -7.59 -9.45 -7.69
N PHE A 216 -7.66 -8.44 -6.83
CA PHE A 216 -7.47 -8.61 -5.40
C PHE A 216 -8.50 -9.57 -4.80
N GLY A 217 -9.77 -9.38 -5.10
CA GLY A 217 -10.84 -10.28 -4.66
C GLY A 217 -10.63 -11.73 -5.12
N GLU A 218 -10.29 -11.92 -6.40
CA GLU A 218 -10.05 -13.24 -6.98
C GLU A 218 -8.83 -13.94 -6.35
N VAL A 219 -7.70 -13.22 -6.26
CA VAL A 219 -6.42 -13.75 -5.75
C VAL A 219 -6.52 -14.16 -4.28
N PHE A 220 -7.22 -13.36 -3.46
CA PHE A 220 -7.43 -13.65 -2.05
C PHE A 220 -8.66 -14.52 -1.75
N GLY A 221 -9.50 -14.81 -2.74
CA GLY A 221 -10.76 -15.54 -2.54
C GLY A 221 -11.76 -14.76 -1.70
N LEU A 222 -11.82 -13.43 -1.85
CA LEU A 222 -12.67 -12.53 -1.09
C LEU A 222 -13.82 -11.99 -1.94
N LYS A 223 -14.99 -11.79 -1.31
CA LYS A 223 -16.11 -11.07 -1.93
C LYS A 223 -15.94 -9.58 -1.65
N MET A 224 -15.58 -8.82 -2.67
CA MET A 224 -15.39 -7.38 -2.56
C MET A 224 -16.74 -6.65 -2.48
N ARG A 225 -16.86 -5.69 -1.54
CA ARG A 225 -18.06 -4.89 -1.30
C ARG A 225 -17.66 -3.44 -1.10
N GLU A 226 -18.21 -2.54 -1.89
CA GLU A 226 -17.97 -1.12 -1.74
C GLU A 226 -18.67 -0.58 -0.47
N THR A 227 -18.00 0.32 0.24
CA THR A 227 -18.58 1.13 1.31
C THR A 227 -17.98 2.53 1.24
N SER A 228 -18.71 3.52 1.77
CA SER A 228 -18.20 4.88 1.78
C SER A 228 -17.17 5.10 2.91
N ARG A 229 -16.36 6.15 2.78
CA ARG A 229 -15.48 6.60 3.86
C ARG A 229 -16.28 6.93 5.12
N ASP A 230 -17.41 7.60 4.97
CA ASP A 230 -18.24 8.06 6.10
C ASP A 230 -18.86 6.87 6.85
N ASP A 231 -19.36 5.87 6.13
CA ASP A 231 -19.90 4.65 6.75
C ASP A 231 -18.81 3.88 7.51
N LEU A 232 -17.60 3.78 6.94
CA LEU A 232 -16.47 3.15 7.63
C LEU A 232 -16.09 3.91 8.89
N LEU A 233 -16.01 5.25 8.83
CA LEU A 233 -15.66 6.08 9.98
C LEU A 233 -16.74 6.02 11.06
N ALA A 234 -18.03 5.99 10.69
CA ALA A 234 -19.13 5.82 11.62
C ALA A 234 -19.06 4.47 12.36
N GLN A 235 -18.74 3.38 11.64
CA GLN A 235 -18.53 2.06 12.25
C GLN A 235 -17.35 2.07 13.24
N LEU A 236 -16.22 2.68 12.89
CA LEU A 236 -15.07 2.80 13.78
C LEU A 236 -15.41 3.60 15.04
N GLN A 237 -16.08 4.73 14.89
CA GLN A 237 -16.46 5.60 16.01
C GLN A 237 -17.44 4.88 16.99
N ALA A 238 -18.44 4.21 16.47
CA ALA A 238 -19.36 3.42 17.29
C ALA A 238 -18.63 2.33 18.10
N GLN A 239 -17.63 1.70 17.48
CA GLN A 239 -16.81 0.68 18.12
C GLN A 239 -15.90 1.24 19.22
N GLU A 240 -15.28 2.39 18.98
CA GLU A 240 -14.43 3.07 19.96
C GLU A 240 -15.21 3.44 21.20
N LEU A 241 -16.38 4.07 21.04
CA LEU A 241 -17.30 4.41 22.13
C LEU A 241 -17.75 3.18 22.94
N SER A 242 -18.09 2.08 22.27
CA SER A 242 -18.46 0.81 22.95
C SER A 242 -17.31 0.24 23.76
N SER A 243 -16.09 0.30 23.25
CA SER A 243 -14.88 -0.20 23.93
C SER A 243 -14.55 0.64 25.17
N GLU A 244 -14.67 1.96 25.08
CA GLU A 244 -14.47 2.89 26.21
C GLU A 244 -15.52 2.65 27.33
N ALA A 245 -16.78 2.47 26.97
CA ALA A 245 -17.85 2.19 27.92
C ALA A 245 -17.59 0.87 28.69
N VAL A 246 -17.13 -0.18 28.01
CA VAL A 246 -16.77 -1.46 28.64
C VAL A 246 -15.59 -1.31 29.60
N LEU A 247 -14.56 -0.54 29.22
CA LEU A 247 -13.40 -0.28 30.07
C LEU A 247 -13.78 0.52 31.32
N ALA A 248 -14.58 1.57 31.16
CA ALA A 248 -15.07 2.38 32.28
C ALA A 248 -15.89 1.55 33.27
N HIS A 249 -16.76 0.65 32.79
CA HIS A 249 -17.56 -0.25 33.62
C HIS A 249 -16.70 -1.24 34.42
N ARG A 250 -15.64 -1.81 33.79
CA ARG A 250 -14.69 -2.71 34.47
C ARG A 250 -13.92 -2.00 35.59
N GLN A 251 -13.42 -0.79 35.34
CA GLN A 251 -12.72 0.01 36.36
C GLN A 251 -13.65 0.38 37.52
N ALA A 252 -14.93 0.70 37.27
CA ALA A 252 -15.88 1.00 38.31
C ALA A 252 -16.18 -0.22 39.20
N VAL A 253 -16.23 -1.43 38.64
CA VAL A 253 -16.46 -2.69 39.39
C VAL A 253 -15.24 -3.05 40.26
N GLU A 254 -14.01 -2.83 39.75
CA GLU A 254 -12.78 -3.13 40.52
C GLU A 254 -12.56 -2.16 41.69
N ILE A 255 -13.11 -0.94 41.68
CA ILE A 255 -13.01 0.02 42.75
C ILE A 255 -14.05 -0.30 43.89
N THR A 256 -15.09 -1.03 43.56
CA THR A 256 -16.20 -1.34 44.48
C THR A 256 -16.12 -2.76 45.09
N SER A 257 -15.12 -3.53 44.71
CA SER A 257 -14.82 -4.88 45.26
C SER A 257 -13.58 -4.86 46.17
#